data_d2c2d0c0cff8c430636aff5715f7d36c
#
_entry.id   d2c2d0c0cff8c430636aff5715f7d36c
#
_cell.length_a   1.000
_cell.length_b   1.000
_cell.length_c   1.000
_cell.angle_alpha   90.00
_cell.angle_beta   90.00
_cell.angle_gamma   90.00
#
_symmetry.space_group_name_H-M   'P 1'
#
loop_
_entity.id
_entity.type
_entity.pdbx_description
1 polymer ?
#
loop_
_entity_poly.entity_id
_entity_poly.type
_entity_poly.pdbx_seq_one_letter_code
_entity_poly.pdbx_strand_id
1 'polypeptide(L)'
;MGKVYTCAGLGGTFDHFHSGHKKFIEFAARKARHLVIGITDEKMSLSKLNPQSIERLSKRVSNVKEFAQSLHISFETIVLHDLFGNTLEDQRITALVATNETLSGCEQINETRLKLGLKSLPIELCQMVLDESGKELHSDRIRAGLINREGVVYQKLLEKNIVISDPQRQFFGKLQGKIVEQPTMVGVKSKDTKQSASPTIVVGDATLANFIQYHWPYDIAIFDQQIQRQKTFLVVPTKENLETVKNPAGQITFKLSQQLFSLIHKRTMHSNSRYLEIAGEEDLATVVAVLLAPLGSYIYYGQPNQGLVEIVVTEQIKEKFANALQSK
;
A
#
# COMPACT_ATOMS: atom_id res chain seq x y z
N MET A 1 -31.06 -17.23 11.13
CA MET A 1 -31.61 -16.09 11.87
C MET A 1 -32.21 -15.11 10.88
N GLY A 2 -33.45 -14.61 11.12
CA GLY A 2 -34.09 -13.64 10.23
C GLY A 2 -33.40 -12.27 10.31
N LYS A 3 -33.45 -11.52 9.20
CA LYS A 3 -32.94 -10.15 9.15
C LYS A 3 -33.75 -9.26 10.09
N VAL A 4 -33.07 -8.53 10.97
CA VAL A 4 -33.68 -7.74 12.07
C VAL A 4 -34.19 -6.40 11.55
N TYR A 5 -33.49 -5.78 10.58
CA TYR A 5 -33.79 -4.44 10.08
C TYR A 5 -34.33 -4.47 8.64
N THR A 6 -35.19 -3.52 8.33
CA THR A 6 -35.67 -3.33 6.95
C THR A 6 -34.59 -2.72 6.08
N CYS A 7 -33.87 -1.72 6.58
CA CYS A 7 -32.81 -1.03 5.89
C CYS A 7 -31.70 -0.64 6.86
N ALA A 8 -30.45 -0.86 6.48
CA ALA A 8 -29.30 -0.40 7.25
C ALA A 8 -28.38 0.49 6.42
N GLY A 9 -27.92 1.59 7.03
CA GLY A 9 -26.89 2.46 6.51
C GLY A 9 -25.52 2.04 6.99
N LEU A 10 -24.54 2.03 6.08
CA LEU A 10 -23.12 1.86 6.39
C LEU A 10 -22.30 2.77 5.52
N GLY A 11 -21.18 3.29 6.03
CA GLY A 11 -20.34 4.23 5.31
C GLY A 11 -18.86 3.93 5.44
N GLY A 12 -18.10 4.29 4.42
CA GLY A 12 -16.65 4.11 4.41
C GLY A 12 -15.98 4.68 3.18
N THR A 13 -14.66 4.69 3.18
CA THR A 13 -13.90 5.05 1.97
C THR A 13 -13.87 3.91 0.97
N PHE A 14 -13.89 2.67 1.44
CA PHE A 14 -13.79 1.44 0.65
C PHE A 14 -12.59 1.43 -0.31
N ASP A 15 -11.51 2.05 0.14
CA ASP A 15 -10.28 2.18 -0.62
C ASP A 15 -9.50 0.86 -0.62
N HIS A 16 -8.84 0.51 -1.75
CA HIS A 16 -8.17 -0.78 -1.89
C HIS A 16 -9.05 -1.92 -1.37
N PHE A 17 -10.23 -2.06 -1.93
CA PHE A 17 -11.31 -2.93 -1.45
C PHE A 17 -10.79 -4.32 -1.02
N HIS A 18 -10.81 -4.60 0.30
CA HIS A 18 -10.09 -5.68 0.95
C HIS A 18 -11.04 -6.57 1.80
N SER A 19 -10.54 -7.68 2.33
CA SER A 19 -11.31 -8.65 3.11
C SER A 19 -12.07 -8.02 4.28
N GLY A 20 -11.54 -6.97 4.91
CA GLY A 20 -12.25 -6.21 5.95
C GLY A 20 -13.53 -5.54 5.42
N HIS A 21 -13.48 -4.91 4.25
CA HIS A 21 -14.65 -4.31 3.61
C HIS A 21 -15.67 -5.37 3.20
N LYS A 22 -15.21 -6.51 2.66
CA LYS A 22 -16.08 -7.64 2.31
C LYS A 22 -16.87 -8.11 3.53
N LYS A 23 -16.17 -8.39 4.64
CA LYS A 23 -16.80 -8.81 5.91
C LYS A 23 -17.78 -7.78 6.46
N PHE A 24 -17.46 -6.48 6.32
CA PHE A 24 -18.31 -5.39 6.77
C PHE A 24 -19.66 -5.36 6.03
N ILE A 25 -19.62 -5.46 4.69
CA ILE A 25 -20.83 -5.53 3.86
C ILE A 25 -21.60 -6.84 4.13
N GLU A 26 -20.93 -7.98 4.24
CA GLU A 26 -21.56 -9.26 4.58
C GLU A 26 -22.24 -9.21 5.94
N PHE A 27 -21.61 -8.58 6.93
CA PHE A 27 -22.20 -8.43 8.27
C PHE A 27 -23.48 -7.60 8.17
N ALA A 28 -23.45 -6.46 7.48
CA ALA A 28 -24.63 -5.62 7.25
C ALA A 28 -25.75 -6.40 6.52
N ALA A 29 -25.38 -7.17 5.51
CA ALA A 29 -26.30 -8.00 4.72
C ALA A 29 -27.03 -9.07 5.54
N ARG A 30 -26.39 -9.58 6.59
CA ARG A 30 -27.04 -10.50 7.55
C ARG A 30 -28.02 -9.80 8.48
N LYS A 31 -27.83 -8.50 8.73
CA LYS A 31 -28.65 -7.73 9.67
C LYS A 31 -29.87 -7.08 9.03
N ALA A 32 -29.77 -6.64 7.78
CA ALA A 32 -30.82 -5.88 7.11
C ALA A 32 -31.26 -6.50 5.78
N ARG A 33 -32.48 -6.16 5.33
CA ARG A 33 -33.04 -6.60 4.05
C ARG A 33 -32.54 -5.76 2.89
N HIS A 34 -32.29 -4.47 3.13
CA HIS A 34 -31.74 -3.50 2.19
C HIS A 34 -30.54 -2.77 2.81
N LEU A 35 -29.55 -2.43 1.98
CA LEU A 35 -28.38 -1.68 2.40
C LEU A 35 -28.28 -0.36 1.66
N VAL A 36 -28.04 0.72 2.40
CA VAL A 36 -27.58 2.00 1.86
C VAL A 36 -26.09 2.12 2.16
N ILE A 37 -25.26 2.00 1.10
CA ILE A 37 -23.80 1.97 1.24
C ILE A 37 -23.23 3.32 0.81
N GLY A 38 -22.79 4.11 1.78
CA GLY A 38 -22.18 5.41 1.59
C GLY A 38 -20.69 5.32 1.31
N ILE A 39 -20.21 5.91 0.21
CA ILE A 39 -18.81 5.92 -0.19
C ILE A 39 -18.31 7.36 -0.17
N THR A 40 -17.28 7.66 0.65
CA THR A 40 -16.75 9.03 0.76
C THR A 40 -16.20 9.54 -0.56
N ASP A 41 -16.45 10.83 -0.85
CA ASP A 41 -15.85 11.50 -2.01
C ASP A 41 -14.33 11.71 -1.86
N GLU A 42 -13.70 12.35 -2.86
CA GLU A 42 -12.26 12.64 -2.82
C GLU A 42 -11.91 13.62 -1.70
N LYS A 43 -12.76 14.63 -1.42
CA LYS A 43 -12.48 15.67 -0.41
C LYS A 43 -12.38 15.08 0.99
N MET A 44 -13.33 14.21 1.36
CA MET A 44 -13.30 13.50 2.64
C MET A 44 -12.09 12.58 2.80
N SER A 45 -11.49 12.18 1.70
CA SER A 45 -10.35 11.26 1.69
C SER A 45 -8.99 11.96 1.78
N LEU A 46 -8.91 13.29 1.56
CA LEU A 46 -7.66 14.06 1.55
C LEU A 46 -6.91 14.07 2.88
N SER A 47 -7.59 13.89 4.01
CA SER A 47 -6.98 13.85 5.34
C SER A 47 -6.31 12.51 5.68
N LYS A 48 -6.45 11.50 4.83
CA LYS A 48 -5.87 10.16 5.06
C LYS A 48 -4.39 10.12 4.71
N LEU A 49 -3.66 9.17 5.32
CA LEU A 49 -2.25 8.92 4.98
C LEU A 49 -2.13 8.51 3.51
N ASN A 50 -1.14 9.08 2.80
CA ASN A 50 -0.86 8.83 1.38
C ASN A 50 -2.10 9.04 0.48
N PRO A 51 -2.72 10.23 0.48
CA PRO A 51 -3.96 10.46 -0.24
C PRO A 51 -3.82 10.28 -1.76
N GLN A 52 -2.61 10.46 -2.31
CA GLN A 52 -2.30 10.27 -3.73
C GLN A 52 -2.41 8.80 -4.20
N SER A 53 -2.35 7.84 -3.29
CA SER A 53 -2.50 6.40 -3.60
C SER A 53 -3.90 5.85 -3.32
N ILE A 54 -4.85 6.71 -2.93
CA ILE A 54 -6.27 6.34 -2.80
C ILE A 54 -6.85 6.08 -4.18
N GLU A 55 -7.56 4.97 -4.35
CA GLU A 55 -8.25 4.64 -5.60
C GLU A 55 -9.32 5.69 -5.93
N ARG A 56 -9.49 6.00 -7.22
CA ARG A 56 -10.53 6.92 -7.69
C ARG A 56 -11.92 6.49 -7.22
N LEU A 57 -12.80 7.43 -6.92
CA LEU A 57 -14.16 7.17 -6.46
C LEU A 57 -14.90 6.16 -7.35
N SER A 58 -14.79 6.29 -8.67
CA SER A 58 -15.42 5.37 -9.62
C SER A 58 -14.98 3.92 -9.42
N LYS A 59 -13.70 3.67 -9.14
CA LYS A 59 -13.16 2.33 -8.89
C LYS A 59 -13.68 1.78 -7.56
N ARG A 60 -13.68 2.61 -6.49
CA ARG A 60 -14.19 2.24 -5.18
C ARG A 60 -15.68 1.87 -5.22
N VAL A 61 -16.48 2.66 -5.95
CA VAL A 61 -17.92 2.40 -6.19
C VAL A 61 -18.10 1.09 -6.97
N SER A 62 -17.32 0.86 -8.03
CA SER A 62 -17.40 -0.39 -8.82
C SER A 62 -17.13 -1.61 -7.95
N ASN A 63 -16.03 -1.58 -7.18
CA ASN A 63 -15.65 -2.70 -6.31
C ASN A 63 -16.75 -3.04 -5.28
N VAL A 64 -17.35 -2.00 -4.65
CA VAL A 64 -18.44 -2.18 -3.69
C VAL A 64 -19.68 -2.76 -4.37
N LYS A 65 -20.08 -2.23 -5.54
CA LYS A 65 -21.24 -2.71 -6.29
C LYS A 65 -21.07 -4.17 -6.73
N GLU A 66 -19.93 -4.51 -7.33
CA GLU A 66 -19.63 -5.88 -7.77
C GLU A 66 -19.75 -6.87 -6.62
N PHE A 67 -19.17 -6.52 -5.46
CA PHE A 67 -19.23 -7.37 -4.29
C PHE A 67 -20.65 -7.47 -3.71
N ALA A 68 -21.36 -6.36 -3.55
CA ALA A 68 -22.72 -6.38 -3.02
C ALA A 68 -23.69 -7.15 -3.94
N GLN A 69 -23.51 -7.04 -5.27
CA GLN A 69 -24.25 -7.84 -6.25
C GLN A 69 -23.99 -9.35 -6.09
N SER A 70 -22.73 -9.75 -5.84
CA SER A 70 -22.37 -11.16 -5.63
C SER A 70 -23.06 -11.79 -4.41
N LEU A 71 -23.44 -10.97 -3.42
CA LEU A 71 -24.17 -11.42 -2.23
C LEU A 71 -25.69 -11.57 -2.48
N HIS A 72 -26.20 -11.24 -3.66
CA HIS A 72 -27.63 -11.30 -4.01
C HIS A 72 -28.53 -10.58 -3.02
N ILE A 73 -28.09 -9.41 -2.53
CA ILE A 73 -28.82 -8.56 -1.58
C ILE A 73 -29.38 -7.33 -2.29
N SER A 74 -30.43 -6.75 -1.71
CA SER A 74 -30.94 -5.45 -2.14
C SER A 74 -30.06 -4.35 -1.57
N PHE A 75 -29.54 -3.46 -2.43
CA PHE A 75 -28.71 -2.35 -1.99
C PHE A 75 -28.76 -1.17 -2.95
N GLU A 76 -28.36 -0.02 -2.44
CA GLU A 76 -28.02 1.17 -3.21
C GLU A 76 -26.68 1.75 -2.72
N THR A 77 -25.98 2.45 -3.60
CA THR A 77 -24.73 3.15 -3.25
C THR A 77 -24.96 4.65 -3.38
N ILE A 78 -24.48 5.41 -2.39
CA ILE A 78 -24.53 6.88 -2.41
C ILE A 78 -23.10 7.44 -2.23
N VAL A 79 -22.83 8.63 -2.77
CA VAL A 79 -21.59 9.36 -2.51
C VAL A 79 -21.79 10.21 -1.26
N LEU A 80 -20.88 10.08 -0.30
CA LEU A 80 -20.87 10.88 0.91
C LEU A 80 -20.01 12.12 0.71
N HIS A 81 -20.62 13.29 0.90
CA HIS A 81 -19.94 14.58 0.90
C HIS A 81 -19.66 15.08 2.32
N ASP A 82 -20.31 14.47 3.31
CA ASP A 82 -20.16 14.71 4.74
C ASP A 82 -20.40 13.43 5.54
N LEU A 83 -20.34 13.56 6.87
CA LEU A 83 -20.54 12.46 7.81
C LEU A 83 -21.98 11.90 7.78
N PHE A 84 -22.96 12.74 7.51
CA PHE A 84 -24.36 12.41 7.67
C PHE A 84 -24.95 11.68 6.46
N GLY A 85 -24.49 12.02 5.26
CA GLY A 85 -25.09 11.51 4.02
C GLY A 85 -26.62 11.65 4.07
N ASN A 86 -27.34 10.57 3.76
CA ASN A 86 -28.82 10.58 3.78
C ASN A 86 -29.42 10.20 5.15
N THR A 87 -28.62 9.98 6.19
CA THR A 87 -29.12 9.44 7.48
C THR A 87 -30.05 10.37 8.24
N LEU A 88 -30.07 11.66 7.91
CA LEU A 88 -30.95 12.65 8.52
C LEU A 88 -32.29 12.77 7.80
N GLU A 89 -32.35 12.39 6.52
CA GLU A 89 -33.51 12.61 5.63
C GLU A 89 -34.21 11.30 5.25
N ASP A 90 -33.46 10.24 5.00
CA ASP A 90 -33.99 8.95 4.55
C ASP A 90 -34.57 8.14 5.69
N GLN A 91 -35.89 8.23 5.86
CA GLN A 91 -36.62 7.49 6.91
C GLN A 91 -36.66 5.97 6.70
N ARG A 92 -36.23 5.47 5.54
CA ARG A 92 -36.10 4.02 5.30
C ARG A 92 -34.98 3.41 6.14
N ILE A 93 -33.93 4.20 6.47
CA ILE A 93 -32.81 3.73 7.27
C ILE A 93 -33.27 3.51 8.71
N THR A 94 -33.27 2.24 9.17
CA THR A 94 -33.74 1.81 10.48
C THR A 94 -32.62 1.34 11.39
N ALA A 95 -31.37 1.25 10.91
CA ALA A 95 -30.18 0.93 11.70
C ALA A 95 -28.93 1.48 11.02
N LEU A 96 -27.84 1.62 11.78
CA LEU A 96 -26.50 1.89 11.27
C LEU A 96 -25.62 0.68 11.53
N VAL A 97 -24.70 0.40 10.62
CA VAL A 97 -23.64 -0.59 10.81
C VAL A 97 -22.31 0.12 10.86
N ALA A 98 -21.54 -0.12 11.90
CA ALA A 98 -20.25 0.51 12.16
C ALA A 98 -19.13 -0.51 12.38
N THR A 99 -17.90 -0.07 12.21
CA THR A 99 -16.70 -0.68 12.80
C THR A 99 -16.22 0.21 13.94
N ASN A 100 -15.19 -0.22 14.68
CA ASN A 100 -14.58 0.62 15.72
C ASN A 100 -14.12 1.98 15.18
N GLU A 101 -13.66 2.05 13.92
CA GLU A 101 -13.23 3.30 13.28
C GLU A 101 -14.39 4.26 12.97
N THR A 102 -15.57 3.74 12.64
CA THR A 102 -16.72 4.54 12.20
C THR A 102 -17.76 4.73 13.30
N LEU A 103 -17.57 4.10 14.46
CA LEU A 103 -18.52 4.16 15.58
C LEU A 103 -18.79 5.58 16.04
N SER A 104 -17.75 6.38 16.26
CA SER A 104 -17.90 7.78 16.70
C SER A 104 -18.69 8.63 15.69
N GLY A 105 -18.55 8.34 14.42
CA GLY A 105 -19.37 8.99 13.37
C GLY A 105 -20.84 8.60 13.46
N CYS A 106 -21.15 7.33 13.72
CA CYS A 106 -22.51 6.88 13.93
C CYS A 106 -23.16 7.48 15.19
N GLU A 107 -22.37 7.68 16.25
CA GLU A 107 -22.81 8.36 17.48
C GLU A 107 -23.14 9.83 17.20
N GLN A 108 -22.30 10.56 16.46
CA GLN A 108 -22.56 11.94 16.02
C GLN A 108 -23.82 12.07 15.15
N ILE A 109 -24.07 11.09 14.26
CA ILE A 109 -25.31 11.02 13.49
C ILE A 109 -26.50 10.94 14.45
N ASN A 110 -26.47 10.05 15.44
CA ASN A 110 -27.57 9.89 16.41
C ASN A 110 -27.78 11.13 17.29
N GLU A 111 -26.71 11.78 17.73
CA GLU A 111 -26.81 13.05 18.47
C GLU A 111 -27.50 14.13 17.62
N THR A 112 -27.14 14.23 16.35
CA THR A 112 -27.76 15.22 15.44
C THR A 112 -29.20 14.86 15.15
N ARG A 113 -29.55 13.59 14.95
CA ARG A 113 -30.91 13.12 14.79
C ARG A 113 -31.78 13.52 15.99
N LEU A 114 -31.28 13.30 17.22
CA LEU A 114 -32.00 13.70 18.44
C LEU A 114 -32.25 15.23 18.52
N LYS A 115 -31.24 16.05 18.15
CA LYS A 115 -31.38 17.51 18.08
C LYS A 115 -32.44 17.96 17.09
N LEU A 116 -32.64 17.18 16.02
CA LEU A 116 -33.66 17.43 15.00
C LEU A 116 -35.02 16.78 15.32
N GLY A 117 -35.19 16.19 16.50
CA GLY A 117 -36.43 15.53 16.91
C GLY A 117 -36.65 14.16 16.25
N LEU A 118 -35.63 13.59 15.61
CA LEU A 118 -35.67 12.26 15.01
C LEU A 118 -35.26 11.20 16.04
N LYS A 119 -35.76 9.96 15.87
CA LYS A 119 -35.32 8.83 16.69
C LYS A 119 -33.88 8.45 16.38
N SER A 120 -33.11 8.11 17.39
CA SER A 120 -31.79 7.50 17.20
C SER A 120 -31.92 6.13 16.54
N LEU A 121 -30.92 5.77 15.74
CA LEU A 121 -30.82 4.50 15.03
C LEU A 121 -29.99 3.52 15.85
N PRO A 122 -30.42 2.26 16.02
CA PRO A 122 -29.54 1.21 16.57
C PRO A 122 -28.26 1.12 15.78
N ILE A 123 -27.13 0.93 16.48
CA ILE A 123 -25.82 0.76 15.88
C ILE A 123 -25.38 -0.70 16.06
N GLU A 124 -25.16 -1.38 14.95
CA GLU A 124 -24.60 -2.74 14.91
C GLU A 124 -23.11 -2.69 14.68
N LEU A 125 -22.31 -3.23 15.59
CA LEU A 125 -20.86 -3.17 15.54
C LEU A 125 -20.28 -4.42 14.86
N CYS A 126 -19.59 -4.23 13.73
CA CYS A 126 -18.86 -5.26 13.03
C CYS A 126 -17.41 -5.33 13.52
N GLN A 127 -16.96 -6.52 13.92
CA GLN A 127 -15.57 -6.73 14.30
C GLN A 127 -14.63 -6.62 13.08
N MET A 128 -13.50 -5.95 13.29
CA MET A 128 -12.45 -5.81 12.29
C MET A 128 -11.85 -7.17 11.91
N VAL A 129 -11.38 -7.27 10.68
CA VAL A 129 -10.56 -8.40 10.20
C VAL A 129 -9.13 -8.14 10.61
N LEU A 130 -8.44 -9.18 11.08
CA LEU A 130 -7.02 -9.12 11.40
C LEU A 130 -6.19 -9.67 10.24
N ASP A 131 -5.00 -9.13 10.05
CA ASP A 131 -4.00 -9.67 9.14
C ASP A 131 -3.24 -10.87 9.76
N GLU A 132 -2.31 -11.46 9.03
CA GLU A 132 -1.48 -12.57 9.51
C GLU A 132 -0.60 -12.24 10.73
N SER A 133 -0.39 -10.97 11.05
CA SER A 133 0.34 -10.51 12.24
C SER A 133 -0.55 -10.23 13.44
N GLY A 134 -1.87 -10.41 13.31
CA GLY A 134 -2.86 -10.11 14.35
C GLY A 134 -3.21 -8.62 14.46
N LYS A 135 -2.81 -7.79 13.50
CA LYS A 135 -3.18 -6.37 13.43
C LYS A 135 -4.40 -6.17 12.54
N GLU A 136 -5.18 -5.15 12.85
CA GLU A 136 -6.35 -4.81 12.04
C GLU A 136 -5.96 -4.52 10.57
N LEU A 137 -6.79 -5.02 9.65
CA LEU A 137 -6.60 -4.86 8.22
C LEU A 137 -7.19 -3.52 7.78
N HIS A 138 -6.32 -2.58 7.41
CA HIS A 138 -6.68 -1.23 6.99
C HIS A 138 -6.08 -0.88 5.62
N SER A 139 -6.79 -0.07 4.84
CA SER A 139 -6.33 0.39 3.52
C SER A 139 -5.03 1.19 3.57
N ASP A 140 -4.76 1.93 4.65
CA ASP A 140 -3.51 2.68 4.83
C ASP A 140 -2.29 1.76 4.91
N ARG A 141 -2.44 0.57 5.50
CA ARG A 141 -1.38 -0.45 5.54
C ARG A 141 -1.15 -1.10 4.17
N ILE A 142 -2.21 -1.23 3.35
CA ILE A 142 -2.08 -1.65 1.95
C ILE A 142 -1.32 -0.58 1.16
N ARG A 143 -1.71 0.70 1.29
CA ARG A 143 -1.00 1.82 0.65
C ARG A 143 0.45 1.94 1.10
N ALA A 144 0.71 1.69 2.39
CA ALA A 144 2.07 1.62 2.92
C ALA A 144 2.87 0.40 2.42
N GLY A 145 2.26 -0.48 1.62
CA GLY A 145 2.90 -1.66 1.06
C GLY A 145 3.23 -2.74 2.07
N LEU A 146 2.62 -2.72 3.25
CA LEU A 146 2.90 -3.66 4.35
C LEU A 146 2.15 -4.98 4.18
N ILE A 147 0.93 -4.93 3.65
CA ILE A 147 0.03 -6.07 3.48
C ILE A 147 -0.67 -6.02 2.12
N ASN A 148 -1.20 -7.14 1.67
CA ASN A 148 -2.12 -7.19 0.55
C ASN A 148 -3.59 -7.08 1.00
N ARG A 149 -4.53 -7.15 0.06
CA ARG A 149 -5.99 -7.04 0.33
C ARG A 149 -6.57 -8.18 1.15
N GLU A 150 -5.88 -9.31 1.22
CA GLU A 150 -6.29 -10.48 2.01
C GLU A 150 -5.60 -10.54 3.38
N GLY A 151 -4.70 -9.60 3.69
CA GLY A 151 -3.99 -9.49 4.97
C GLY A 151 -2.69 -10.29 5.03
N VAL A 152 -2.14 -10.72 3.88
CA VAL A 152 -0.80 -11.31 3.83
C VAL A 152 0.23 -10.22 4.09
N VAL A 153 1.13 -10.45 5.03
CA VAL A 153 2.17 -9.50 5.45
C VAL A 153 3.44 -9.73 4.64
N TYR A 154 3.79 -8.80 3.75
CA TYR A 154 4.97 -8.97 2.88
C TYR A 154 6.29 -9.13 3.64
N GLN A 155 6.46 -8.45 4.78
CA GLN A 155 7.64 -8.60 5.61
C GLN A 155 7.83 -10.04 6.12
N LYS A 156 6.74 -10.78 6.39
CA LYS A 156 6.79 -12.17 6.84
C LYS A 156 7.42 -13.11 5.81
N LEU A 157 7.29 -12.80 4.52
CA LEU A 157 7.93 -13.57 3.46
C LEU A 157 9.47 -13.51 3.53
N LEU A 158 10.00 -12.51 4.22
CA LEU A 158 11.40 -12.16 4.29
C LEU A 158 11.99 -12.32 5.72
N GLU A 159 11.30 -13.02 6.63
CA GLU A 159 11.73 -13.21 8.04
C GLU A 159 12.83 -14.23 8.22
N LYS A 160 13.32 -14.85 7.17
CA LYS A 160 14.42 -15.81 7.17
C LYS A 160 15.32 -15.63 5.96
N ASN A 161 16.53 -16.18 6.03
CA ASN A 161 17.38 -16.23 4.85
C ASN A 161 16.75 -17.14 3.78
N ILE A 162 16.72 -16.65 2.54
CA ILE A 162 16.14 -17.32 1.39
C ILE A 162 17.27 -17.59 0.39
N VAL A 163 17.46 -18.84 0.02
CA VAL A 163 18.31 -19.22 -1.11
C VAL A 163 17.41 -19.26 -2.35
N ILE A 164 17.80 -18.49 -3.35
CA ILE A 164 17.03 -18.36 -4.60
C ILE A 164 17.24 -19.58 -5.47
N SER A 165 16.15 -20.28 -5.80
CA SER A 165 16.16 -21.44 -6.71
C SER A 165 16.40 -21.00 -8.17
N ASP A 166 16.78 -21.95 -9.04
CA ASP A 166 17.00 -21.66 -10.46
C ASP A 166 15.75 -21.10 -11.17
N PRO A 167 14.52 -21.59 -10.94
CA PRO A 167 13.31 -20.99 -11.50
C PRO A 167 13.10 -19.53 -11.01
N GLN A 168 13.35 -19.28 -9.73
CA GLN A 168 13.25 -17.92 -9.16
C GLN A 168 14.32 -17.01 -9.76
N ARG A 169 15.55 -17.49 -9.93
CA ARG A 169 16.63 -16.73 -10.58
C ARG A 169 16.28 -16.38 -12.02
N GLN A 170 15.74 -17.34 -12.78
CA GLN A 170 15.26 -17.08 -14.13
C GLN A 170 14.12 -16.06 -14.17
N PHE A 171 13.22 -16.08 -13.19
CA PHE A 171 12.12 -15.13 -13.10
C PHE A 171 12.64 -13.72 -12.79
N PHE A 172 13.45 -13.55 -11.72
CA PHE A 172 13.96 -12.24 -11.31
C PHE A 172 15.01 -11.67 -12.27
N GLY A 173 15.73 -12.49 -13.02
CA GLY A 173 16.66 -12.08 -14.06
C GLY A 173 16.01 -11.54 -15.33
N LYS A 174 14.70 -11.77 -15.54
CA LYS A 174 13.93 -11.18 -16.64
C LYS A 174 13.60 -9.72 -16.35
N LEU A 175 13.32 -8.96 -17.39
CA LEU A 175 12.83 -7.60 -17.29
C LEU A 175 11.53 -7.56 -16.47
N GLN A 176 11.55 -6.86 -15.34
CA GLN A 176 10.41 -6.78 -14.42
C GLN A 176 9.67 -5.43 -14.46
N GLY A 177 10.17 -4.47 -15.21
CA GLY A 177 9.64 -3.12 -15.32
C GLY A 177 9.64 -2.62 -16.76
N LYS A 178 9.63 -1.31 -16.91
CA LYS A 178 9.69 -0.61 -18.19
C LYS A 178 11.11 -0.07 -18.41
N ILE A 179 11.66 -0.27 -19.60
CA ILE A 179 12.92 0.39 -20.00
C ILE A 179 12.61 1.86 -20.24
N VAL A 180 13.44 2.73 -19.67
CA VAL A 180 13.31 4.18 -19.78
C VAL A 180 14.66 4.81 -20.11
N GLU A 181 14.66 5.91 -20.84
CA GLU A 181 15.88 6.68 -21.12
C GLU A 181 16.29 7.55 -19.93
N GLN A 182 15.27 8.04 -19.21
CA GLN A 182 15.41 8.82 -17.97
C GLN A 182 14.27 8.53 -17.00
N PRO A 183 14.48 8.75 -15.68
CA PRO A 183 13.45 8.54 -14.70
C PRO A 183 12.19 9.38 -14.96
N THR A 184 11.02 8.76 -14.92
CA THR A 184 9.75 9.49 -15.15
C THR A 184 9.41 10.46 -14.00
N MET A 185 10.05 10.30 -12.83
CA MET A 185 9.91 11.18 -11.66
C MET A 185 10.65 12.52 -11.78
N VAL A 186 11.42 12.74 -12.86
CA VAL A 186 12.07 14.05 -13.09
C VAL A 186 11.00 15.11 -13.34
N GLY A 187 10.78 15.98 -12.34
CA GLY A 187 9.80 17.06 -12.39
C GLY A 187 8.54 16.88 -11.53
N VAL A 188 8.31 15.72 -10.91
CA VAL A 188 7.11 15.47 -10.09
C VAL A 188 7.28 15.83 -8.60
N LYS A 189 8.52 15.93 -8.10
CA LYS A 189 8.76 16.39 -6.71
C LYS A 189 8.60 17.91 -6.63
N SER A 190 7.38 18.38 -6.36
CA SER A 190 7.18 19.76 -5.92
C SER A 190 7.80 19.91 -4.53
N LYS A 191 8.55 21.02 -4.32
CA LYS A 191 9.20 21.34 -3.04
C LYS A 191 8.25 21.49 -1.84
N ASP A 192 6.93 21.47 -2.10
CA ASP A 192 5.90 21.79 -1.11
C ASP A 192 5.21 20.57 -0.47
N THR A 193 5.46 19.34 -0.94
CA THR A 193 4.87 18.17 -0.28
C THR A 193 5.87 17.55 0.71
N LYS A 194 5.82 18.02 1.96
CA LYS A 194 6.52 17.45 3.13
C LYS A 194 6.20 15.96 3.41
N GLN A 195 5.52 15.26 2.51
CA GLN A 195 5.07 13.87 2.67
C GLN A 195 5.00 13.13 1.33
N SER A 196 6.12 12.96 0.62
CA SER A 196 6.16 11.87 -0.34
C SER A 196 6.38 10.59 0.45
N ALA A 197 5.29 9.87 0.74
CA ALA A 197 5.34 8.58 1.41
C ALA A 197 5.86 7.46 0.50
N SER A 198 6.10 7.75 -0.78
CA SER A 198 6.51 6.78 -1.80
C SER A 198 7.93 7.14 -2.28
N PRO A 199 8.98 6.47 -1.75
CA PRO A 199 10.36 6.79 -2.08
C PRO A 199 10.75 6.38 -3.50
N THR A 200 11.76 7.07 -4.02
CA THR A 200 12.54 6.65 -5.19
C THR A 200 13.75 5.87 -4.71
N ILE A 201 13.87 4.62 -5.12
CA ILE A 201 14.93 3.68 -4.73
C ILE A 201 15.77 3.35 -5.96
N VAL A 202 17.07 3.48 -5.84
CA VAL A 202 18.04 3.18 -6.91
C VAL A 202 18.84 1.96 -6.49
N VAL A 203 18.95 0.95 -7.37
CA VAL A 203 19.68 -0.29 -7.12
C VAL A 203 20.77 -0.48 -8.17
N GLY A 204 21.98 -0.74 -7.73
CA GLY A 204 23.17 -1.01 -8.54
C GLY A 204 24.08 0.21 -8.75
N ASP A 205 25.39 -0.05 -8.77
CA ASP A 205 26.44 0.97 -8.86
C ASP A 205 26.33 1.81 -10.13
N ALA A 206 26.16 1.17 -11.28
CA ALA A 206 26.05 1.87 -12.56
C ALA A 206 24.80 2.75 -12.63
N THR A 207 23.69 2.27 -12.06
CA THR A 207 22.44 3.04 -11.97
C THR A 207 22.63 4.24 -11.08
N LEU A 208 23.22 4.06 -9.90
CA LEU A 208 23.50 5.14 -8.95
C LEU A 208 24.46 6.19 -9.57
N ALA A 209 25.52 5.75 -10.27
CA ALA A 209 26.44 6.64 -10.97
C ALA A 209 25.70 7.55 -11.96
N ASN A 210 24.78 7.01 -12.74
CA ASN A 210 23.95 7.78 -13.67
C ASN A 210 23.07 8.79 -12.93
N PHE A 211 22.41 8.38 -11.83
CA PHE A 211 21.57 9.28 -11.04
C PHE A 211 22.37 10.45 -10.46
N ILE A 212 23.59 10.21 -9.99
CA ILE A 212 24.51 11.26 -9.51
C ILE A 212 24.95 12.15 -10.67
N GLN A 213 25.41 11.58 -11.79
CA GLN A 213 25.93 12.31 -12.94
C GLN A 213 24.88 13.25 -13.55
N TYR A 214 23.63 12.77 -13.68
CA TYR A 214 22.54 13.56 -14.29
C TYR A 214 21.71 14.36 -13.28
N HIS A 215 22.10 14.36 -12.01
CA HIS A 215 21.39 15.03 -10.91
C HIS A 215 19.92 14.61 -10.78
N TRP A 216 19.61 13.34 -11.08
CA TRP A 216 18.27 12.80 -10.91
C TRP A 216 17.97 12.59 -9.40
N PRO A 217 16.79 12.97 -8.92
CA PRO A 217 16.45 12.84 -7.50
C PRO A 217 16.21 11.39 -7.11
N TYR A 218 16.68 10.99 -5.92
CA TYR A 218 16.41 9.70 -5.28
C TYR A 218 16.40 9.84 -3.76
N ASP A 219 15.77 8.89 -3.07
CA ASP A 219 15.66 8.88 -1.61
C ASP A 219 16.54 7.79 -0.98
N ILE A 220 16.71 6.65 -1.65
CA ILE A 220 17.49 5.51 -1.17
C ILE A 220 18.34 4.98 -2.33
N ALA A 221 19.60 4.71 -2.06
CA ALA A 221 20.51 4.05 -2.98
C ALA A 221 21.04 2.76 -2.38
N ILE A 222 21.03 1.68 -3.15
CA ILE A 222 21.53 0.34 -2.79
C ILE A 222 22.60 -0.04 -3.80
N PHE A 223 23.79 -0.40 -3.33
CA PHE A 223 24.95 -0.67 -4.17
C PHE A 223 25.94 -1.62 -3.49
N ASP A 224 26.87 -2.22 -4.24
CA ASP A 224 27.89 -3.17 -3.71
C ASP A 224 29.35 -2.76 -3.98
N GLN A 225 29.57 -1.57 -4.53
CA GLN A 225 30.87 -1.04 -4.98
C GLN A 225 31.53 -1.92 -6.06
N GLN A 226 30.76 -2.57 -6.92
CA GLN A 226 31.25 -3.39 -8.02
C GLN A 226 30.54 -3.00 -9.33
N ILE A 227 31.27 -2.37 -10.27
CA ILE A 227 30.78 -2.20 -11.63
C ILE A 227 31.40 -3.30 -12.50
N GLN A 228 30.57 -4.09 -13.21
CA GLN A 228 30.99 -5.21 -14.03
C GLN A 228 31.94 -6.19 -13.31
N ARG A 229 31.70 -6.45 -12.01
CA ARG A 229 32.53 -7.28 -11.13
C ARG A 229 33.95 -6.75 -10.86
N GLN A 230 34.21 -5.49 -11.17
CA GLN A 230 35.44 -4.80 -10.79
C GLN A 230 35.14 -3.83 -9.64
N LYS A 231 36.02 -3.78 -8.64
CA LYS A 231 35.88 -2.83 -7.52
C LYS A 231 35.92 -1.40 -8.05
N THR A 232 34.85 -0.67 -7.79
CA THR A 232 34.72 0.75 -8.16
C THR A 232 34.47 1.55 -6.89
N PHE A 233 35.15 2.69 -6.77
CA PHE A 233 34.88 3.59 -5.65
C PHE A 233 33.82 4.61 -6.09
N LEU A 234 32.55 4.33 -5.79
CA LEU A 234 31.51 5.34 -5.86
C LEU A 234 31.70 6.36 -4.74
N VAL A 235 31.88 7.60 -5.11
CA VAL A 235 31.91 8.69 -4.13
C VAL A 235 30.46 9.03 -3.79
N VAL A 236 29.92 8.39 -2.75
CA VAL A 236 28.61 8.79 -2.21
C VAL A 236 28.72 10.17 -1.56
N PRO A 237 27.74 11.05 -1.78
CA PRO A 237 27.82 12.46 -1.34
C PRO A 237 27.96 12.67 0.18
N THR A 238 27.53 11.72 1.00
CA THR A 238 27.64 11.79 2.47
C THR A 238 27.81 10.40 3.08
N LYS A 239 28.79 10.27 3.99
CA LYS A 239 28.97 9.03 4.77
C LYS A 239 28.02 8.92 5.98
N GLU A 240 27.37 10.00 6.36
CA GLU A 240 26.53 10.06 7.57
C GLU A 240 25.28 9.18 7.54
N ASN A 241 24.79 8.83 6.34
CA ASN A 241 23.59 8.02 6.14
C ASN A 241 23.91 6.68 5.46
N LEU A 242 25.13 6.18 5.57
CA LEU A 242 25.56 4.92 4.99
C LEU A 242 25.42 3.78 5.99
N GLU A 243 24.60 2.80 5.64
CA GLU A 243 24.51 1.51 6.35
C GLU A 243 25.16 0.41 5.50
N THR A 244 25.72 -0.62 6.13
CA THR A 244 26.33 -1.76 5.43
C THR A 244 25.69 -3.06 5.87
N VAL A 245 25.43 -3.97 4.92
CA VAL A 245 24.88 -5.29 5.17
C VAL A 245 25.55 -6.38 4.33
N LYS A 246 25.69 -7.60 4.89
CA LYS A 246 26.13 -8.76 4.13
C LYS A 246 24.96 -9.46 3.45
N ASN A 247 25.08 -9.69 2.13
CA ASN A 247 24.14 -10.47 1.36
C ASN A 247 24.89 -11.36 0.35
N PRO A 248 25.16 -12.63 0.66
CA PRO A 248 25.86 -13.53 -0.26
C PRO A 248 25.10 -13.71 -1.58
N ALA A 249 25.85 -13.97 -2.65
CA ALA A 249 25.28 -14.20 -3.99
C ALA A 249 24.19 -15.27 -3.99
N GLY A 250 23.11 -15.00 -4.75
CA GLY A 250 21.98 -15.92 -4.86
C GLY A 250 21.14 -16.07 -3.61
N GLN A 251 21.23 -15.15 -2.65
CA GLN A 251 20.46 -15.17 -1.41
C GLN A 251 19.79 -13.84 -1.13
N ILE A 252 18.70 -13.90 -0.36
CA ILE A 252 18.12 -12.75 0.34
C ILE A 252 18.28 -13.02 1.83
N THR A 253 19.13 -12.27 2.51
CA THR A 253 19.31 -12.43 3.95
C THR A 253 18.24 -11.69 4.73
N PHE A 254 17.82 -12.26 5.87
CA PHE A 254 16.90 -11.59 6.78
C PHE A 254 17.42 -10.21 7.22
N LYS A 255 18.74 -10.09 7.41
CA LYS A 255 19.37 -8.83 7.80
C LYS A 255 19.24 -7.74 6.73
N LEU A 256 19.39 -8.10 5.44
CA LEU A 256 19.12 -7.19 4.32
C LEU A 256 17.67 -6.68 4.37
N SER A 257 16.72 -7.61 4.55
CA SER A 257 15.31 -7.27 4.61
C SER A 257 14.97 -6.34 5.79
N GLN A 258 15.54 -6.58 6.97
CA GLN A 258 15.35 -5.72 8.13
C GLN A 258 15.91 -4.32 7.93
N GLN A 259 17.14 -4.20 7.41
CA GLN A 259 17.76 -2.90 7.17
C GLN A 259 17.02 -2.11 6.09
N LEU A 260 16.66 -2.77 4.99
CA LEU A 260 15.93 -2.11 3.93
C LEU A 260 14.52 -1.68 4.39
N PHE A 261 13.82 -2.51 5.17
CA PHE A 261 12.57 -2.11 5.81
C PHE A 261 12.74 -0.87 6.68
N SER A 262 13.76 -0.85 7.53
CA SER A 262 14.08 0.30 8.37
C SER A 262 14.35 1.56 7.54
N LEU A 263 15.16 1.46 6.48
CA LEU A 263 15.48 2.59 5.61
C LEU A 263 14.24 3.12 4.88
N ILE A 264 13.38 2.25 4.38
CA ILE A 264 12.16 2.63 3.65
C ILE A 264 11.16 3.32 4.58
N HIS A 265 10.93 2.78 5.78
CA HIS A 265 9.88 3.24 6.69
C HIS A 265 10.35 4.22 7.78
N LYS A 266 11.66 4.48 7.88
CA LYS A 266 12.19 5.46 8.82
C LYS A 266 11.77 6.87 8.38
N ARG A 267 10.96 7.53 9.21
CA ARG A 267 10.67 8.95 9.03
C ARG A 267 11.92 9.76 9.35
N THR A 268 12.62 10.25 8.34
CA THR A 268 13.71 11.21 8.56
C THR A 268 13.17 12.62 8.37
N MET A 269 13.45 13.50 9.33
CA MET A 269 13.16 14.93 9.23
C MET A 269 14.12 15.65 8.26
N HIS A 270 15.07 14.93 7.67
CA HIS A 270 16.12 15.52 6.83
C HIS A 270 15.96 15.05 5.37
N SER A 271 16.15 15.99 4.46
CA SER A 271 16.03 15.83 3.00
C SER A 271 17.19 15.06 2.35
N ASN A 272 18.04 14.38 3.12
CA ASN A 272 19.23 13.70 2.60
C ASN A 272 18.91 12.27 2.17
N SER A 273 19.45 11.87 1.01
CA SER A 273 19.41 10.50 0.53
C SER A 273 20.06 9.54 1.53
N ARG A 274 19.55 8.31 1.59
CA ARG A 274 20.04 7.22 2.44
C ARG A 274 20.73 6.16 1.60
N TYR A 275 21.76 5.55 2.13
CA TYR A 275 22.62 4.65 1.40
C TYR A 275 22.73 3.31 2.11
N LEU A 276 22.58 2.22 1.34
CA LEU A 276 22.80 0.85 1.79
C LEU A 276 23.87 0.19 0.93
N GLU A 277 25.04 -0.01 1.52
CA GLU A 277 26.13 -0.77 0.89
C GLU A 277 25.93 -2.26 1.19
N ILE A 278 25.96 -3.08 0.14
CA ILE A 278 25.84 -4.54 0.26
C ILE A 278 27.21 -5.17 0.11
N ALA A 279 27.67 -5.83 1.17
CA ALA A 279 28.86 -6.69 1.07
C ALA A 279 28.44 -8.05 0.48
N GLY A 280 28.48 -8.15 -0.85
CA GLY A 280 28.06 -9.34 -1.59
C GLY A 280 27.41 -9.01 -2.93
N GLU A 281 26.16 -9.38 -3.14
CA GLU A 281 25.41 -9.17 -4.40
C GLU A 281 24.13 -8.36 -4.13
N GLU A 282 23.98 -7.25 -4.84
CA GLU A 282 22.85 -6.33 -4.67
C GLU A 282 21.64 -6.63 -5.57
N ASP A 283 21.77 -7.42 -6.62
CA ASP A 283 20.73 -7.67 -7.63
C ASP A 283 19.37 -8.05 -6.99
N LEU A 284 19.42 -8.93 -5.98
CA LEU A 284 18.23 -9.39 -5.28
C LEU A 284 17.65 -8.36 -4.29
N ALA A 285 18.36 -7.27 -4.02
CA ALA A 285 17.81 -6.17 -3.23
C ALA A 285 16.61 -5.50 -3.93
N THR A 286 16.54 -5.55 -5.27
CA THR A 286 15.36 -5.12 -6.04
C THR A 286 14.10 -5.89 -5.60
N VAL A 287 14.22 -7.20 -5.37
CA VAL A 287 13.09 -8.04 -4.91
C VAL A 287 12.60 -7.58 -3.54
N VAL A 288 13.54 -7.36 -2.62
CA VAL A 288 13.24 -6.88 -1.26
C VAL A 288 12.63 -5.49 -1.30
N ALA A 289 13.19 -4.59 -2.10
CA ALA A 289 12.67 -3.22 -2.28
C ALA A 289 11.23 -3.22 -2.80
N VAL A 290 10.91 -4.03 -3.82
CA VAL A 290 9.54 -4.15 -4.34
C VAL A 290 8.58 -4.63 -3.26
N LEU A 291 8.95 -5.66 -2.50
CA LEU A 291 8.08 -6.25 -1.48
C LEU A 291 7.87 -5.33 -0.26
N LEU A 292 8.84 -4.48 0.07
CA LEU A 292 8.77 -3.64 1.28
C LEU A 292 8.39 -2.19 1.03
N ALA A 293 8.51 -1.68 -0.21
CA ALA A 293 8.21 -0.29 -0.51
C ALA A 293 6.68 -0.02 -0.52
N PRO A 294 6.25 1.20 -0.13
CA PRO A 294 4.87 1.67 -0.29
C PRO A 294 4.41 1.64 -1.75
N LEU A 295 3.10 1.56 -1.95
CA LEU A 295 2.52 1.69 -3.29
C LEU A 295 2.85 3.08 -3.88
N GLY A 296 3.12 3.12 -5.18
CA GLY A 296 3.54 4.34 -5.88
C GLY A 296 5.03 4.67 -5.74
N SER A 297 5.82 3.87 -5.01
CA SER A 297 7.29 4.00 -5.02
C SER A 297 7.87 3.67 -6.38
N TYR A 298 8.99 4.30 -6.72
CA TYR A 298 9.75 4.03 -7.93
C TYR A 298 11.04 3.30 -7.59
N ILE A 299 11.31 2.20 -8.30
CA ILE A 299 12.55 1.45 -8.16
C ILE A 299 13.25 1.44 -9.51
N TYR A 300 14.50 1.87 -9.52
CA TYR A 300 15.34 1.93 -10.71
C TYR A 300 16.51 0.97 -10.57
N TYR A 301 16.74 0.17 -11.60
CA TYR A 301 17.89 -0.73 -11.68
C TYR A 301 18.39 -0.86 -13.11
N GLY A 302 19.63 -1.29 -13.28
CA GLY A 302 20.23 -1.55 -14.60
C GLY A 302 19.96 -2.97 -15.07
N GLN A 303 19.35 -3.14 -16.25
CA GLN A 303 19.24 -4.45 -16.89
C GLN A 303 20.41 -4.60 -17.89
N PRO A 304 21.26 -5.63 -17.76
CA PRO A 304 22.39 -5.84 -18.66
C PRO A 304 21.98 -5.79 -20.14
N ASN A 305 22.69 -5.02 -20.94
CA ASN A 305 22.48 -4.81 -22.39
C ASN A 305 21.10 -4.20 -22.77
N GLN A 306 20.28 -3.77 -21.82
CA GLN A 306 18.96 -3.20 -22.09
C GLN A 306 18.80 -1.76 -21.58
N GLY A 307 19.54 -1.37 -20.55
CA GLY A 307 19.53 -0.01 -20.01
C GLY A 307 18.83 0.13 -18.66
N LEU A 308 18.32 1.33 -18.39
CA LEU A 308 17.66 1.69 -17.15
C LEU A 308 16.23 1.13 -17.12
N VAL A 309 15.91 0.39 -16.07
CA VAL A 309 14.57 -0.16 -15.84
C VAL A 309 13.89 0.58 -14.69
N GLU A 310 12.66 0.96 -14.92
CA GLU A 310 11.76 1.57 -13.94
C GLU A 310 10.67 0.58 -13.53
N ILE A 311 10.52 0.35 -12.23
CA ILE A 311 9.38 -0.34 -11.62
C ILE A 311 8.58 0.67 -10.82
N VAL A 312 7.29 0.81 -11.14
CA VAL A 312 6.33 1.48 -10.25
C VAL A 312 5.73 0.41 -9.35
N VAL A 313 5.88 0.58 -8.03
CA VAL A 313 5.39 -0.39 -7.05
C VAL A 313 3.86 -0.32 -6.99
N THR A 314 3.21 -1.37 -7.46
CA THR A 314 1.76 -1.57 -7.44
C THR A 314 1.42 -2.85 -6.68
N GLU A 315 0.17 -3.03 -6.27
CA GLU A 315 -0.28 -4.28 -5.67
C GLU A 315 0.02 -5.48 -6.58
N GLN A 316 -0.24 -5.37 -7.88
CA GLN A 316 0.01 -6.42 -8.86
C GLN A 316 1.50 -6.81 -8.93
N ILE A 317 2.40 -5.83 -8.94
CA ILE A 317 3.85 -6.09 -8.94
C ILE A 317 4.27 -6.76 -7.64
N LYS A 318 3.78 -6.30 -6.47
CA LYS A 318 4.09 -6.93 -5.19
C LYS A 318 3.61 -8.38 -5.14
N GLU A 319 2.38 -8.65 -5.58
CA GLU A 319 1.83 -10.02 -5.66
C GLU A 319 2.64 -10.90 -6.60
N LYS A 320 3.01 -10.38 -7.79
CA LYS A 320 3.86 -11.08 -8.76
C LYS A 320 5.20 -11.52 -8.12
N PHE A 321 5.85 -10.62 -7.37
CA PHE A 321 7.12 -10.90 -6.69
C PHE A 321 6.95 -11.83 -5.49
N ALA A 322 5.90 -11.64 -4.71
CA ALA A 322 5.57 -12.52 -3.58
C ALA A 322 5.32 -13.97 -4.04
N ASN A 323 4.52 -14.14 -5.09
CA ASN A 323 4.22 -15.45 -5.66
C ASN A 323 5.47 -16.12 -6.23
N ALA A 324 6.33 -15.37 -6.93
CA ALA A 324 7.59 -15.89 -7.44
C ALA A 324 8.54 -16.31 -6.32
N LEU A 325 8.57 -15.55 -5.21
CA LEU A 325 9.42 -15.89 -4.06
C LEU A 325 8.93 -17.14 -3.30
N GLN A 326 7.62 -17.41 -3.33
CA GLN A 326 7.00 -18.57 -2.69
C GLN A 326 6.95 -19.81 -3.59
N SER A 327 7.13 -19.67 -4.90
CA SER A 327 7.20 -20.82 -5.82
C SER A 327 8.44 -21.67 -5.51
N LYS A 328 8.23 -22.98 -5.42
CA LYS A 328 9.30 -23.96 -5.17
C LYS A 328 10.02 -24.32 -6.46
#